data_c7f401ba4b6ee3472219b30084b81865
#
_entry.id   c7f401ba4b6ee3472219b30084b81865
#
_cell.length_a   1.000
_cell.length_b   1.000
_cell.length_c   1.000
_cell.angle_alpha   90.00
_cell.angle_beta   90.00
_cell.angle_gamma   90.00
#
_symmetry.space_group_name_H-M   'P 1'
#
loop_
_entity.id
_entity.type
_entity.pdbx_description
1 polymer ?
#
loop_
_entity_poly.entity_id
_entity_poly.type
_entity_poly.pdbx_seq_one_letter_code
_entity_poly.pdbx_strand_id
1 'polypeptide(L)'
;IRDRSKACTAKLNGVYKYGEIIKEKGFVFMDSPGYDPASVTGQIASGCNIIAFTTGRGSAFGSKPSPCIKIASNSKMFAKMYEDMDINAGVILSENKSIKEVGENIYNLLLNIASGDKTKSEIQGLGDFEFVPWQIGAVM
;
A
#
# COMPACT_ATOMS: atom_id res chain seq x y z
N ILE A 1 -7.80 -14.30 -11.09
CA ILE A 1 -7.44 -13.63 -12.37
C ILE A 1 -7.02 -12.17 -12.11
N ARG A 2 -7.79 -11.44 -11.33
CA ARG A 2 -7.53 -10.01 -11.03
C ARG A 2 -6.21 -9.81 -10.29
N ASP A 3 -5.91 -10.64 -9.32
CA ASP A 3 -4.70 -10.53 -8.51
C ASP A 3 -3.46 -11.01 -9.27
N ARG A 4 -3.62 -12.04 -10.10
CA ARG A 4 -2.55 -12.50 -11.00
C ARG A 4 -2.12 -11.42 -12.01
N SER A 5 -3.05 -10.62 -12.51
CA SER A 5 -2.71 -9.52 -13.44
C SER A 5 -1.93 -8.39 -12.77
N LYS A 6 -2.05 -8.22 -11.46
CA LYS A 6 -1.30 -7.22 -10.67
C LYS A 6 0.12 -7.67 -10.31
N ALA A 7 0.40 -8.97 -10.31
CA ALA A 7 1.72 -9.53 -10.04
C ALA A 7 2.70 -9.42 -11.21
N CYS A 8 2.27 -8.93 -12.36
CA CYS A 8 3.07 -8.88 -13.58
C CYS A 8 3.68 -10.26 -13.92
N THR A 9 5.01 -10.33 -14.05
CA THR A 9 5.77 -11.56 -14.35
C THR A 9 6.41 -12.19 -13.10
N ALA A 10 6.16 -11.62 -11.91
CA ALA A 10 6.74 -12.14 -10.68
C ALA A 10 6.23 -13.55 -10.36
N LYS A 11 7.14 -14.45 -9.97
CA LYS A 11 6.79 -15.79 -9.53
C LYS A 11 6.13 -15.71 -8.15
N LEU A 12 4.96 -16.31 -8.00
CA LEU A 12 4.31 -16.47 -6.70
C LEU A 12 5.05 -17.56 -5.90
N ASN A 13 5.61 -17.19 -4.76
CA ASN A 13 6.40 -18.06 -3.90
C ASN A 13 5.58 -18.71 -2.78
N GLY A 14 4.49 -18.08 -2.35
CA GLY A 14 3.65 -18.63 -1.29
C GLY A 14 2.27 -17.97 -1.24
N VAL A 15 1.31 -18.70 -0.66
CA VAL A 15 -0.04 -18.22 -0.35
C VAL A 15 -0.29 -18.44 1.13
N TYR A 16 -0.74 -17.40 1.81
CA TYR A 16 -0.91 -17.36 3.25
C TYR A 16 -2.35 -17.05 3.63
N LYS A 17 -2.77 -17.56 4.77
CA LYS A 17 -4.01 -17.14 5.41
C LYS A 17 -3.85 -15.76 6.02
N TYR A 18 -4.96 -15.10 6.32
CA TYR A 18 -4.99 -13.81 6.96
C TYR A 18 -4.19 -13.80 8.28
N GLY A 19 -3.20 -12.90 8.38
CA GLY A 19 -2.37 -12.74 9.57
C GLY A 19 -1.37 -13.89 9.82
N GLU A 20 -1.23 -14.84 8.91
CA GLU A 20 -0.24 -15.92 9.01
C GLU A 20 1.17 -15.37 8.82
N ILE A 21 2.12 -15.80 9.66
CA ILE A 21 3.51 -15.34 9.58
C ILE A 21 4.16 -15.78 8.26
N ILE A 22 4.61 -14.81 7.49
CA ILE A 22 5.27 -15.02 6.21
C ILE A 22 6.72 -15.52 6.46
N LYS A 23 7.09 -16.64 5.86
CA LYS A 23 8.42 -17.24 5.98
C LYS A 23 9.22 -17.16 4.69
N GLU A 24 8.56 -17.20 3.54
CA GLU A 24 9.20 -17.16 2.24
C GLU A 24 9.59 -15.72 1.85
N LYS A 25 10.68 -15.62 1.09
CA LYS A 25 11.09 -14.37 0.43
C LYS A 25 10.53 -14.29 -0.98
N GLY A 26 10.31 -13.06 -1.45
CA GLY A 26 9.82 -12.77 -2.79
C GLY A 26 8.33 -12.46 -2.80
N PHE A 27 7.69 -12.64 -3.95
CA PHE A 27 6.28 -12.35 -4.11
C PHE A 27 5.41 -13.44 -3.45
N VAL A 28 4.62 -13.04 -2.48
CA VAL A 28 3.65 -13.89 -1.78
C VAL A 28 2.27 -13.25 -1.82
N PHE A 29 1.23 -14.03 -1.64
CA PHE A 29 -0.16 -13.57 -1.56
C PHE A 29 -0.76 -13.94 -0.20
N MET A 30 -1.44 -13.00 0.43
CA MET A 30 -2.22 -13.25 1.64
C MET A 30 -3.71 -13.12 1.33
N ASP A 31 -4.50 -14.12 1.68
CA ASP A 31 -5.96 -14.03 1.64
C ASP A 31 -6.44 -12.99 2.65
N SER A 32 -7.16 -11.98 2.18
CA SER A 32 -7.62 -10.86 3.00
C SER A 32 -8.93 -10.27 2.48
N PRO A 33 -9.71 -9.61 3.34
CA PRO A 33 -10.92 -8.92 2.90
C PRO A 33 -10.59 -7.70 2.02
N GLY A 34 -11.57 -7.23 1.24
CA GLY A 34 -11.43 -6.04 0.40
C GLY A 34 -11.54 -4.71 1.16
N TYR A 35 -11.62 -4.74 2.48
CA TYR A 35 -11.67 -3.56 3.35
C TYR A 35 -10.27 -3.16 3.78
N ASP A 36 -9.83 -1.95 3.40
CA ASP A 36 -8.45 -1.50 3.51
C ASP A 36 -7.85 -1.63 4.94
N PRO A 37 -8.48 -1.13 6.02
CA PRO A 37 -7.92 -1.26 7.36
C PRO A 37 -7.73 -2.72 7.81
N ALA A 38 -8.70 -3.59 7.52
CA ALA A 38 -8.60 -5.00 7.89
C ALA A 38 -7.52 -5.71 7.05
N SER A 39 -7.43 -5.41 5.74
CA SER A 39 -6.40 -5.99 4.87
C SER A 39 -4.98 -5.61 5.34
N VAL A 40 -4.75 -4.33 5.61
CA VAL A 40 -3.44 -3.84 6.08
C VAL A 40 -3.11 -4.40 7.47
N THR A 41 -4.08 -4.49 8.38
CA THR A 41 -3.89 -5.13 9.69
C THR A 41 -3.38 -6.56 9.55
N GLY A 42 -3.95 -7.35 8.64
CA GLY A 42 -3.47 -8.71 8.37
C GLY A 42 -2.06 -8.75 7.81
N GLN A 43 -1.71 -7.84 6.89
CA GLN A 43 -0.37 -7.75 6.33
C GLN A 43 0.67 -7.42 7.40
N ILE A 44 0.38 -6.47 8.28
CA ILE A 44 1.25 -6.12 9.41
C ILE A 44 1.40 -7.29 10.38
N ALA A 45 0.30 -7.97 10.72
CA ALA A 45 0.33 -9.16 11.57
C ALA A 45 1.15 -10.30 10.94
N SER A 46 1.22 -10.38 9.60
CA SER A 46 2.03 -11.34 8.85
C SER A 46 3.52 -10.97 8.77
N GLY A 47 3.91 -9.78 9.27
CA GLY A 47 5.30 -9.33 9.33
C GLY A 47 5.67 -8.21 8.35
N CYS A 48 4.71 -7.60 7.64
CA CYS A 48 4.98 -6.43 6.81
C CYS A 48 5.33 -5.22 7.68
N ASN A 49 6.46 -4.59 7.42
CA ASN A 49 6.97 -3.45 8.17
C ASN A 49 6.88 -2.11 7.40
N ILE A 50 6.40 -2.15 6.17
CA ILE A 50 6.09 -0.98 5.34
C ILE A 50 4.96 -1.34 4.38
N ILE A 51 4.03 -0.42 4.17
CA ILE A 51 2.86 -0.61 3.30
C ILE A 51 2.94 0.34 2.11
N ALA A 52 2.79 -0.20 0.90
CA ALA A 52 2.61 0.57 -0.33
C ALA A 52 1.14 0.49 -0.76
N PHE A 53 0.39 1.54 -0.50
CA PHE A 53 -1.05 1.59 -0.70
C PHE A 53 -1.40 2.38 -1.97
N THR A 54 -1.91 1.69 -2.99
CA THR A 54 -2.33 2.32 -4.25
C THR A 54 -3.82 2.64 -4.23
N THR A 55 -4.19 3.86 -4.65
CA THR A 55 -5.58 4.28 -4.70
C THR A 55 -5.90 5.13 -5.94
N GLY A 56 -7.10 4.95 -6.48
CA GLY A 56 -7.63 5.75 -7.59
C GLY A 56 -8.62 6.83 -7.15
N ARG A 57 -9.25 6.65 -5.99
CA ARG A 57 -10.25 7.56 -5.44
C ARG A 57 -9.73 8.43 -4.30
N GLY A 58 -8.55 8.13 -3.81
CA GLY A 58 -7.96 8.76 -2.63
C GLY A 58 -8.26 7.98 -1.35
N SER A 59 -7.45 8.22 -0.34
CA SER A 59 -7.62 7.64 0.99
C SER A 59 -6.90 8.50 2.02
N ALA A 60 -7.56 8.79 3.13
CA ALA A 60 -6.94 9.37 4.33
C ALA A 60 -6.34 8.29 5.25
N PHE A 61 -6.38 7.02 4.82
CA PHE A 61 -5.88 5.88 5.61
C PHE A 61 -4.43 6.10 6.05
N GLY A 62 -4.15 5.84 7.31
CA GLY A 62 -2.81 5.77 7.89
C GLY A 62 -2.66 4.50 8.71
N SER A 63 -1.47 4.19 9.14
CA SER A 63 -1.21 3.03 10.02
C SER A 63 -0.09 3.37 10.98
N LYS A 64 -0.37 3.32 12.28
CA LYS A 64 0.63 3.58 13.34
C LYS A 64 1.67 2.46 13.48
N PRO A 65 1.27 1.17 13.39
CA PRO A 65 2.24 0.07 13.55
C PRO A 65 3.25 -0.04 12.41
N SER A 66 2.96 0.51 11.23
CA SER A 66 3.82 0.40 10.06
C SER A 66 3.58 1.59 9.13
N PRO A 67 4.63 2.25 8.60
CA PRO A 67 4.47 3.35 7.65
C PRO A 67 3.63 2.93 6.45
N CYS A 68 2.70 3.81 6.04
CA CYS A 68 1.83 3.58 4.90
C CYS A 68 2.04 4.66 3.83
N ILE A 69 2.74 4.31 2.75
CA ILE A 69 2.98 5.18 1.60
C ILE A 69 1.77 5.14 0.69
N LYS A 70 1.09 6.26 0.49
CA LYS A 70 -0.09 6.37 -0.38
C LYS A 70 0.29 6.81 -1.78
N ILE A 71 0.02 5.94 -2.75
CA ILE A 71 0.35 6.09 -4.16
C ILE A 71 -0.91 6.42 -4.95
N ALA A 72 -1.00 7.64 -5.47
CA ALA A 72 -2.10 8.07 -6.31
C ALA A 72 -1.97 7.51 -7.73
N SER A 73 -2.99 6.82 -8.23
CA SER A 73 -2.99 6.26 -9.58
C SER A 73 -3.42 7.26 -10.67
N ASN A 74 -3.86 8.47 -10.30
CA ASN A 74 -4.18 9.55 -11.24
C ASN A 74 -3.85 10.93 -10.68
N SER A 75 -3.37 11.83 -11.55
CA SER A 75 -2.91 13.17 -11.18
C SER A 75 -4.02 14.10 -10.70
N LYS A 76 -5.25 13.94 -11.22
CA LYS A 76 -6.40 14.77 -10.80
C LYS A 76 -6.75 14.51 -9.32
N MET A 77 -6.79 13.26 -8.93
CA MET A 77 -7.02 12.88 -7.54
C MET A 77 -5.85 13.31 -6.65
N PHE A 78 -4.60 13.10 -7.11
CA PHE A 78 -3.41 13.55 -6.39
C PHE A 78 -3.47 15.05 -6.08
N ALA A 79 -3.81 15.89 -7.05
CA ALA A 79 -3.92 17.33 -6.84
C ALA A 79 -5.03 17.70 -5.84
N LYS A 80 -6.17 16.96 -5.85
CA LYS A 80 -7.29 17.18 -4.93
C LYS A 80 -6.97 16.77 -3.49
N MET A 81 -6.16 15.70 -3.32
CA MET A 81 -5.81 15.12 -2.02
C MET A 81 -4.30 15.19 -1.78
N TYR A 82 -3.69 16.32 -2.15
CA TYR A 82 -2.24 16.49 -2.09
C TYR A 82 -1.68 16.23 -0.70
N GLU A 83 -2.37 16.67 0.33
CA GLU A 83 -1.94 16.50 1.73
C GLU A 83 -1.96 15.02 2.19
N ASP A 84 -2.79 14.19 1.54
CA ASP A 84 -2.95 12.78 1.91
C ASP A 84 -2.07 11.84 1.10
N MET A 85 -1.69 12.20 -0.13
CA MET A 85 -1.00 11.32 -1.08
C MET A 85 0.51 11.60 -1.11
N ASP A 86 1.32 10.56 -0.89
CA ASP A 86 2.78 10.70 -0.85
C ASP A 86 3.40 10.84 -2.24
N ILE A 87 2.88 10.11 -3.24
CA ILE A 87 3.44 10.13 -4.60
C ILE A 87 2.36 10.03 -5.68
N ASN A 88 2.59 10.73 -6.80
CA ASN A 88 1.72 10.73 -7.96
C ASN A 88 2.23 9.77 -9.05
N ALA A 89 1.66 8.57 -9.15
CA ALA A 89 1.92 7.67 -10.26
C ALA A 89 1.05 7.98 -11.51
N GLY A 90 0.04 8.85 -11.39
CA GLY A 90 -0.81 9.29 -12.50
C GLY A 90 -0.07 10.08 -13.58
N VAL A 91 1.14 10.57 -13.29
CA VAL A 91 2.02 11.27 -14.25
C VAL A 91 2.42 10.38 -15.45
N ILE A 92 2.35 9.05 -15.30
CA ILE A 92 2.53 8.12 -16.41
C ILE A 92 1.55 8.44 -17.56
N LEU A 93 0.29 8.75 -17.21
CA LEU A 93 -0.74 9.06 -18.20
C LEU A 93 -0.86 10.56 -18.50
N SER A 94 -0.68 11.42 -17.50
CA SER A 94 -0.88 12.87 -17.66
C SER A 94 0.32 13.61 -18.24
N GLU A 95 1.54 13.08 -18.05
CA GLU A 95 2.80 13.71 -18.46
C GLU A 95 3.68 12.81 -19.33
N ASN A 96 3.17 11.66 -19.75
CA ASN A 96 3.90 10.65 -20.54
C ASN A 96 5.23 10.18 -19.90
N LYS A 97 5.33 10.20 -18.57
CA LYS A 97 6.49 9.66 -17.87
C LYS A 97 6.55 8.14 -18.02
N SER A 98 7.76 7.60 -18.09
CA SER A 98 7.93 6.16 -18.22
C SER A 98 7.53 5.44 -16.91
N ILE A 99 6.97 4.23 -17.05
CA ILE A 99 6.67 3.36 -15.89
C ILE A 99 7.93 3.10 -15.07
N LYS A 100 9.09 2.97 -15.75
CA LYS A 100 10.38 2.75 -15.09
C LYS A 100 10.76 3.93 -14.19
N GLU A 101 10.70 5.14 -14.71
CA GLU A 101 11.02 6.36 -13.95
C GLU A 101 10.12 6.50 -12.70
N VAL A 102 8.82 6.32 -12.88
CA VAL A 102 7.87 6.41 -11.75
C VAL A 102 8.08 5.26 -10.76
N GLY A 103 8.39 4.06 -11.24
CA GLY A 103 8.76 2.93 -10.39
C GLY A 103 10.02 3.16 -9.58
N GLU A 104 11.05 3.76 -10.17
CA GLU A 104 12.28 4.17 -9.46
C GLU A 104 11.98 5.22 -8.38
N ASN A 105 11.13 6.19 -8.65
CA ASN A 105 10.71 7.20 -7.67
C ASN A 105 9.96 6.56 -6.49
N ILE A 106 9.04 5.63 -6.76
CA ILE A 106 8.33 4.88 -5.70
C ILE A 106 9.32 4.07 -4.87
N TYR A 107 10.27 3.38 -5.52
CA TYR A 107 11.28 2.57 -4.83
C TYR A 107 12.19 3.42 -3.94
N ASN A 108 12.66 4.57 -4.44
CA ASN A 108 13.47 5.49 -3.66
C ASN A 108 12.69 6.05 -2.45
N LEU A 109 11.41 6.38 -2.63
CA LEU A 109 10.56 6.80 -1.53
C LEU A 109 10.41 5.69 -0.48
N LEU A 110 10.21 4.44 -0.89
CA LEU A 110 10.17 3.28 0.02
C LEU A 110 11.45 3.16 0.85
N LEU A 111 12.63 3.32 0.21
CA LEU A 111 13.92 3.27 0.91
C LEU A 111 14.09 4.41 1.91
N ASN A 112 13.68 5.62 1.56
CA ASN A 112 13.75 6.79 2.44
C ASN A 112 12.85 6.60 3.68
N ILE A 113 11.61 6.17 3.47
CA ILE A 113 10.68 5.88 4.57
C ILE A 113 11.21 4.72 5.46
N ALA A 114 11.75 3.67 4.84
CA ALA A 114 12.39 2.58 5.60
C ALA A 114 13.63 3.04 6.39
N SER A 115 14.25 4.16 5.98
CA SER A 115 15.40 4.76 6.64
C SER A 115 15.03 5.79 7.73
N GLY A 116 13.73 6.05 7.93
CA GLY A 116 13.24 6.90 9.02
C GLY A 116 12.53 8.19 8.59
N ASP A 117 12.42 8.47 7.28
CA ASP A 117 11.56 9.54 6.80
C ASP A 117 10.10 9.23 7.13
N LYS A 118 9.29 10.27 7.29
CA LYS A 118 7.86 10.10 7.62
C LYS A 118 6.99 10.22 6.38
N THR A 119 5.99 9.34 6.29
CA THR A 119 4.88 9.49 5.35
C THR A 119 3.99 10.68 5.72
N LYS A 120 3.19 11.16 4.79
CA LYS A 120 2.23 12.25 5.05
C LYS A 120 1.23 11.88 6.13
N SER A 121 0.75 10.64 6.19
CA SER A 121 -0.14 10.18 7.26
C SER A 121 0.53 10.20 8.64
N GLU A 122 1.81 9.87 8.74
CA GLU A 122 2.56 9.98 9.99
C GLU A 122 2.79 11.44 10.41
N ILE A 123 3.06 12.33 9.46
CA ILE A 123 3.21 13.78 9.72
C ILE A 123 1.90 14.37 10.26
N GLN A 124 0.77 13.92 9.71
CA GLN A 124 -0.57 14.34 10.15
C GLN A 124 -1.06 13.64 11.42
N GLY A 125 -0.33 12.65 11.93
CA GLY A 125 -0.72 11.89 13.11
C GLY A 125 -1.91 10.95 12.89
N LEU A 126 -2.16 10.51 11.66
CA LEU A 126 -3.26 9.58 11.32
C LEU A 126 -2.91 8.13 11.69
N GLY A 127 -3.93 7.30 11.87
CA GLY A 127 -3.79 5.84 12.01
C GLY A 127 -3.97 5.26 13.40
N ASP A 128 -4.45 6.05 14.38
CA ASP A 128 -4.64 5.58 15.77
C ASP A 128 -5.74 4.52 15.89
N PHE A 129 -6.79 4.58 15.05
CA PHE A 129 -7.97 3.72 15.15
C PHE A 129 -8.16 2.81 13.94
N GLU A 130 -7.15 2.64 13.10
CA GLU A 130 -7.24 1.92 11.84
C GLU A 130 -6.64 0.51 11.88
N PHE A 131 -6.21 0.04 13.04
CA PHE A 131 -5.81 -1.34 13.25
C PHE A 131 -7.05 -2.19 13.57
N VAL A 132 -7.60 -2.82 12.53
CA VAL A 132 -8.89 -3.52 12.59
C VAL A 132 -8.72 -4.98 12.16
N PRO A 133 -8.74 -5.94 13.08
CA PRO A 133 -8.68 -7.37 12.72
C PRO A 133 -9.90 -7.78 11.87
N TRP A 134 -9.67 -8.73 10.97
CA TRP A 134 -10.76 -9.28 10.16
C TRP A 134 -11.76 -10.05 11.05
N GLN A 135 -12.98 -9.58 11.09
CA GLN A 135 -14.09 -10.29 11.68
C GLN A 135 -14.78 -11.14 10.60
N ILE A 136 -15.05 -12.42 10.92
CA ILE A 136 -15.75 -13.31 10.01
C ILE A 136 -17.16 -12.75 9.78
N GLY A 137 -17.50 -12.41 8.55
CA GLY A 137 -18.76 -11.80 8.16
C GLY A 137 -18.61 -10.90 6.93
N ALA A 138 -19.69 -10.25 6.52
CA ALA A 138 -19.62 -9.24 5.46
C ALA A 138 -18.95 -7.96 6.00
N VAL A 139 -17.77 -7.66 5.50
CA VAL A 139 -17.07 -6.39 5.75
C VAL A 139 -17.22 -5.55 4.50
N MET A 140 -17.96 -4.47 4.57
CA MET A 140 -18.14 -3.51 3.47
C MET A 140 -17.22 -2.33 3.64
#